data_d3c279a864364e1d69b17e4b0792ed24
#
_entry.id   d3c279a864364e1d69b17e4b0792ed24
#
_cell.length_a   1.000
_cell.length_b   1.000
_cell.length_c   1.000
_cell.angle_alpha   90.00
_cell.angle_beta   90.00
_cell.angle_gamma   90.00
#
_symmetry.space_group_name_H-M   'P 1'
#
loop_
_entity.id
_entity.type
_entity.pdbx_description
1 polymer ?
#
loop_
_entity_poly.entity_id
_entity_poly.type
_entity_poly.pdbx_seq_one_letter_code
_entity_poly.pdbx_strand_id
1 'polypeptide(L)'
;MEKVEFRVTADGRVMYRIAGKEEKRLTKFTKDIVEPMTAIIHDRFPECYARLATIYRKDVTKMVDRFVRCNFGEEDLLSDDVEHDLLHFEEVRCPLRGICEDERVICKPKTLVNLSNGERTVTKLYLNGHNLDDIAEQLGKSKSTIKTQLLRAKKKLGVKSCRDIIRVVRTKGVVL
;
A
#
# COMPACT_ATOMS: atom_id res chain seq x y z
N MET A 1 4.62 6.33 -9.88
CA MET A 1 3.96 5.51 -10.93
C MET A 1 2.60 6.13 -11.23
N GLU A 2 2.23 6.26 -12.50
CA GLU A 2 0.90 6.73 -12.91
C GLU A 2 -0.19 5.73 -12.53
N LYS A 3 -1.39 5.91 -13.04
CA LYS A 3 -2.52 5.00 -12.80
C LYS A 3 -2.28 3.67 -13.49
N VAL A 4 -2.38 2.59 -12.73
CA VAL A 4 -2.18 1.21 -13.23
C VAL A 4 -3.29 0.32 -12.71
N GLU A 5 -3.82 -0.49 -13.62
CA GLU A 5 -4.77 -1.56 -13.35
C GLU A 5 -4.13 -2.90 -13.64
N PHE A 6 -4.30 -3.87 -12.75
CA PHE A 6 -3.84 -5.24 -12.92
C PHE A 6 -5.00 -6.19 -13.10
N ARG A 7 -4.76 -7.28 -13.79
CA ARG A 7 -5.73 -8.36 -13.98
C ARG A 7 -5.02 -9.72 -14.02
N VAL A 8 -5.63 -10.72 -13.44
CA VAL A 8 -5.17 -12.11 -13.57
C VAL A 8 -6.12 -12.84 -14.51
N THR A 9 -5.60 -13.31 -15.64
CA THR A 9 -6.39 -14.07 -16.63
C THR A 9 -6.74 -15.46 -16.11
N ALA A 10 -7.74 -16.12 -16.72
CA ALA A 10 -8.17 -17.47 -16.35
C ALA A 10 -7.05 -18.53 -16.46
N ASP A 11 -6.08 -18.32 -17.38
CA ASP A 11 -4.90 -19.17 -17.53
C ASP A 11 -3.75 -18.75 -16.58
N GLY A 12 -4.04 -17.84 -15.66
CA GLY A 12 -3.15 -17.43 -14.59
C GLY A 12 -2.02 -16.47 -15.03
N ARG A 13 -2.17 -15.69 -16.08
CA ARG A 13 -1.20 -14.64 -16.45
C ARG A 13 -1.55 -13.33 -15.78
N VAL A 14 -0.54 -12.62 -15.29
CA VAL A 14 -0.71 -11.25 -14.82
C VAL A 14 -0.62 -10.31 -16.01
N MET A 15 -1.67 -9.54 -16.20
CA MET A 15 -1.77 -8.45 -17.16
C MET A 15 -1.76 -7.12 -16.41
N TYR A 16 -1.34 -6.04 -17.07
CA TYR A 16 -1.44 -4.70 -16.53
C TYR A 16 -1.75 -3.68 -17.63
N ARG A 17 -2.44 -2.63 -17.26
CA ARG A 17 -2.76 -1.49 -18.10
C ARG A 17 -2.38 -0.19 -17.39
N ILE A 18 -1.51 0.60 -18.01
CA ILE A 18 -1.23 1.97 -17.58
C ILE A 18 -2.26 2.88 -18.25
N ALA A 19 -2.78 3.88 -17.53
CA ALA A 19 -3.78 4.79 -18.07
C ALA A 19 -3.36 5.37 -19.43
N GLY A 20 -4.26 5.28 -20.42
CA GLY A 20 -4.02 5.72 -21.79
C GLY A 20 -3.11 4.83 -22.65
N LYS A 21 -2.71 3.64 -22.14
CA LYS A 21 -1.90 2.67 -22.88
C LYS A 21 -2.64 1.36 -23.07
N GLU A 22 -2.16 0.55 -24.02
CA GLU A 22 -2.66 -0.80 -24.24
C GLU A 22 -2.28 -1.73 -23.07
N GLU A 23 -3.13 -2.73 -22.85
CA GLU A 23 -2.88 -3.79 -21.88
C GLU A 23 -1.67 -4.64 -22.31
N LYS A 24 -0.80 -4.98 -21.35
CA LYS A 24 0.39 -5.79 -21.57
C LYS A 24 0.49 -6.90 -20.55
N ARG A 25 1.16 -8.00 -20.93
CA ARG A 25 1.50 -9.05 -19.99
C ARG A 25 2.72 -8.65 -19.14
N LEU A 26 2.66 -8.93 -17.85
CA LEU A 26 3.81 -8.81 -16.95
C LEU A 26 4.89 -9.83 -17.32
N THR A 27 6.08 -9.37 -17.64
CA THR A 27 7.23 -10.19 -18.01
C THR A 27 8.52 -9.56 -17.51
N LYS A 28 9.64 -10.26 -17.61
CA LYS A 28 10.97 -9.69 -17.26
C LYS A 28 11.39 -8.49 -18.12
N PHE A 29 10.71 -8.25 -19.24
CA PHE A 29 11.01 -7.13 -20.14
C PHE A 29 10.16 -5.89 -19.84
N THR A 30 9.12 -5.99 -19.02
CA THR A 30 8.23 -4.90 -18.65
C THR A 30 8.80 -4.10 -17.46
N LYS A 31 9.96 -3.48 -17.68
CA LYS A 31 10.68 -2.71 -16.65
C LYS A 31 9.89 -1.52 -16.14
N ASP A 32 9.05 -0.94 -16.99
CA ASP A 32 8.16 0.18 -16.71
C ASP A 32 7.18 -0.09 -15.56
N ILE A 33 6.92 -1.35 -15.25
CA ILE A 33 6.08 -1.77 -14.13
C ILE A 33 6.84 -2.54 -13.05
N VAL A 34 7.76 -3.44 -13.46
CA VAL A 34 8.49 -4.30 -12.51
C VAL A 34 9.39 -3.50 -11.57
N GLU A 35 10.16 -2.55 -12.11
CA GLU A 35 11.07 -1.73 -11.30
C GLU A 35 10.34 -0.83 -10.30
N PRO A 36 9.33 -0.02 -10.69
CA PRO A 36 8.57 0.79 -9.74
C PRO A 36 7.82 -0.05 -8.70
N MET A 37 7.19 -1.16 -9.09
CA MET A 37 6.50 -2.04 -8.14
C MET A 37 7.47 -2.66 -7.15
N THR A 38 8.66 -3.10 -7.61
CA THR A 38 9.70 -3.63 -6.73
C THR A 38 10.13 -2.60 -5.69
N ALA A 39 10.34 -1.35 -6.10
CA ALA A 39 10.69 -0.25 -5.19
C ALA A 39 9.57 0.01 -4.16
N ILE A 40 8.31 0.07 -4.60
CA ILE A 40 7.15 0.26 -3.70
C ILE A 40 7.07 -0.89 -2.69
N ILE A 41 7.22 -2.14 -3.12
CA ILE A 41 7.17 -3.31 -2.23
C ILE A 41 8.32 -3.26 -1.23
N HIS A 42 9.55 -2.95 -1.68
CA HIS A 42 10.72 -2.84 -0.82
C HIS A 42 10.55 -1.76 0.25
N ASP A 43 10.14 -0.56 -0.15
CA ASP A 43 10.14 0.61 0.73
C ASP A 43 8.95 0.64 1.69
N ARG A 44 7.80 0.10 1.28
CA ARG A 44 6.56 0.17 2.06
C ARG A 44 6.21 -1.12 2.78
N PHE A 45 6.69 -2.27 2.27
CA PHE A 45 6.34 -3.60 2.78
C PHE A 45 7.59 -4.48 2.98
N PRO A 46 8.56 -4.09 3.82
CA PRO A 46 9.85 -4.78 3.90
C PRO A 46 9.73 -6.24 4.35
N GLU A 47 8.78 -6.60 5.21
CA GLU A 47 8.54 -8.00 5.58
C GLU A 47 8.04 -8.82 4.37
N CYS A 48 7.12 -8.25 3.59
CA CYS A 48 6.64 -8.84 2.35
C CYS A 48 7.78 -8.99 1.33
N TYR A 49 8.57 -7.93 1.16
CA TYR A 49 9.73 -7.97 0.26
C TYR A 49 10.73 -9.06 0.65
N ALA A 50 11.10 -9.14 1.93
CA ALA A 50 12.02 -10.15 2.43
C ALA A 50 11.50 -11.58 2.20
N ARG A 51 10.20 -11.81 2.46
CA ARG A 51 9.55 -13.10 2.22
C ARG A 51 9.54 -13.46 0.74
N LEU A 52 9.15 -12.53 -0.14
CA LEU A 52 9.18 -12.71 -1.59
C LEU A 52 10.60 -12.98 -2.11
N ALA A 53 11.59 -12.23 -1.61
CA ALA A 53 13.00 -12.42 -1.99
C ALA A 53 13.52 -13.81 -1.62
N THR A 54 13.10 -14.34 -0.47
CA THR A 54 13.43 -15.71 -0.04
C THR A 54 12.80 -16.75 -0.95
N ILE A 55 11.49 -16.64 -1.23
CA ILE A 55 10.75 -17.60 -2.07
C ILE A 55 11.28 -17.63 -3.50
N TYR A 56 11.49 -16.46 -4.09
CA TYR A 56 11.85 -16.33 -5.51
C TYR A 56 13.34 -16.05 -5.77
N ARG A 57 14.20 -16.19 -4.76
CA ARG A 57 15.65 -15.98 -4.88
C ARG A 57 16.00 -14.65 -5.55
N LYS A 58 15.26 -13.58 -5.19
CA LYS A 58 15.40 -12.22 -5.73
C LYS A 58 15.05 -12.06 -7.22
N ASP A 59 14.33 -13.01 -7.82
CA ASP A 59 13.73 -12.81 -9.14
C ASP A 59 12.57 -11.79 -9.01
N VAL A 60 12.89 -10.52 -9.26
CA VAL A 60 11.97 -9.38 -9.05
C VAL A 60 10.68 -9.50 -9.87
N THR A 61 10.75 -10.10 -11.06
CA THR A 61 9.56 -10.31 -11.90
C THR A 61 8.58 -11.28 -11.22
N LYS A 62 9.08 -12.39 -10.70
CA LYS A 62 8.26 -13.36 -9.96
C LYS A 62 7.76 -12.80 -8.63
N MET A 63 8.57 -11.97 -7.97
CA MET A 63 8.17 -11.28 -6.75
C MET A 63 6.98 -10.35 -7.00
N VAL A 64 7.06 -9.52 -8.05
CA VAL A 64 5.97 -8.61 -8.45
C VAL A 64 4.74 -9.40 -8.93
N ASP A 65 4.91 -10.43 -9.75
CA ASP A 65 3.82 -11.32 -10.20
C ASP A 65 3.06 -11.91 -9.00
N ARG A 66 3.76 -12.46 -8.01
CA ARG A 66 3.14 -13.01 -6.79
C ARG A 66 2.43 -11.94 -5.97
N PHE A 67 3.06 -10.77 -5.81
CA PHE A 67 2.46 -9.66 -5.07
C PHE A 67 1.15 -9.20 -5.71
N VAL A 68 1.15 -9.03 -7.03
CA VAL A 68 -0.05 -8.65 -7.80
C VAL A 68 -1.16 -9.67 -7.62
N ARG A 69 -0.91 -10.95 -7.83
CA ARG A 69 -1.91 -12.03 -7.66
C ARG A 69 -2.52 -12.07 -6.27
N CYS A 70 -1.78 -11.69 -5.25
CA CYS A 70 -2.27 -11.74 -3.87
C CYS A 70 -3.06 -10.51 -3.47
N ASN A 71 -2.95 -9.40 -4.23
CA ASN A 71 -3.44 -8.09 -3.81
C ASN A 71 -4.30 -7.35 -4.85
N PHE A 72 -4.24 -7.75 -6.14
CA PHE A 72 -4.87 -7.07 -7.27
C PHE A 72 -5.32 -8.09 -8.33
N GLY A 73 -6.00 -9.14 -7.95
CA GLY A 73 -6.32 -10.24 -8.87
C GLY A 73 -7.65 -10.10 -9.59
N GLU A 74 -8.47 -9.17 -9.19
CA GLU A 74 -9.83 -8.99 -9.69
C GLU A 74 -9.87 -7.75 -10.60
N GLU A 75 -10.53 -7.84 -11.74
CA GLU A 75 -10.78 -6.67 -12.58
C GLU A 75 -11.99 -5.92 -12.04
N ASP A 76 -11.77 -4.70 -11.57
CA ASP A 76 -12.86 -3.81 -11.21
C ASP A 76 -12.77 -2.48 -11.97
N LEU A 77 -13.88 -1.78 -12.08
CA LEU A 77 -13.97 -0.47 -12.75
C LEU A 77 -14.07 0.69 -11.73
N LEU A 78 -13.89 0.41 -10.45
CA LEU A 78 -14.14 1.37 -9.38
C LEU A 78 -12.91 2.24 -9.07
N SER A 79 -11.73 1.67 -9.14
CA SER A 79 -10.48 2.40 -8.88
C SER A 79 -9.28 1.69 -9.49
N ASP A 80 -8.32 2.44 -10.02
CA ASP A 80 -7.04 1.87 -10.43
C ASP A 80 -6.32 1.25 -9.22
N ASP A 81 -5.69 0.09 -9.37
CA ASP A 81 -4.94 -0.62 -8.33
C ASP A 81 -3.78 0.18 -7.79
N VAL A 82 -3.18 0.97 -8.67
CA VAL A 82 -2.13 1.91 -8.31
C VAL A 82 -2.45 3.28 -8.85
N GLU A 83 -2.51 4.28 -7.99
CA GLU A 83 -2.68 5.67 -8.36
C GLU A 83 -1.62 6.52 -7.66
N HIS A 84 -0.68 7.13 -8.41
CA HIS A 84 0.39 7.97 -7.87
C HIS A 84 1.17 7.28 -6.72
N ASP A 85 1.62 6.07 -6.98
CA ASP A 85 2.29 5.17 -6.02
C ASP A 85 1.41 4.70 -4.83
N LEU A 86 0.14 5.05 -4.77
CA LEU A 86 -0.81 4.50 -3.79
C LEU A 86 -1.33 3.17 -4.29
N LEU A 87 -1.33 2.17 -3.41
CA LEU A 87 -1.87 0.84 -3.67
C LEU A 87 -3.29 0.73 -3.11
N HIS A 88 -4.23 0.34 -3.93
CA HIS A 88 -5.63 0.09 -3.58
C HIS A 88 -5.86 -1.43 -3.55
N PHE A 89 -5.52 -2.07 -2.42
CA PHE A 89 -5.64 -3.52 -2.27
C PHE A 89 -7.08 -4.01 -2.39
N GLU A 90 -7.26 -5.05 -3.17
CA GLU A 90 -8.53 -5.72 -3.41
C GLU A 90 -8.81 -6.89 -2.45
N GLU A 91 -10.04 -7.36 -2.44
CA GLU A 91 -10.46 -8.61 -1.80
C GLU A 91 -10.31 -9.79 -2.78
N VAL A 92 -9.06 -10.19 -3.02
CA VAL A 92 -8.79 -11.32 -3.93
C VAL A 92 -9.40 -12.62 -3.38
N ARG A 93 -10.17 -13.33 -4.22
CA ARG A 93 -10.74 -14.65 -3.92
C ARG A 93 -9.68 -15.73 -4.03
N CYS A 94 -8.90 -15.90 -2.97
CA CYS A 94 -7.82 -16.88 -2.93
C CYS A 94 -8.31 -18.20 -2.35
N PRO A 95 -8.15 -19.35 -3.05
CA PRO A 95 -8.56 -20.68 -2.53
C PRO A 95 -7.72 -21.13 -1.33
N LEU A 96 -6.54 -20.51 -1.11
CA LEU A 96 -5.66 -20.81 0.01
C LEU A 96 -5.92 -19.92 1.23
N ARG A 97 -6.97 -19.10 1.22
CA ARG A 97 -7.27 -18.24 2.35
C ARG A 97 -7.53 -19.04 3.62
N GLY A 98 -6.91 -18.63 4.73
CA GLY A 98 -6.97 -19.32 6.03
C GLY A 98 -5.97 -20.45 6.22
N ILE A 99 -5.29 -20.92 5.16
CA ILE A 99 -4.28 -21.99 5.23
C ILE A 99 -2.93 -21.60 4.60
N CYS A 100 -2.84 -20.45 3.96
CA CYS A 100 -1.62 -19.99 3.32
C CYS A 100 -0.63 -19.45 4.36
N GLU A 101 0.60 -19.99 4.36
CA GLU A 101 1.69 -19.51 5.24
C GLU A 101 2.05 -18.04 5.02
N ASP A 102 1.79 -17.51 3.83
CA ASP A 102 2.11 -16.14 3.43
C ASP A 102 0.92 -15.18 3.65
N GLU A 103 -0.18 -15.65 4.26
CA GLU A 103 -1.33 -14.80 4.54
C GLU A 103 -0.95 -13.68 5.51
N ARG A 104 -1.36 -12.46 5.21
CA ARG A 104 -1.00 -11.21 5.92
C ARG A 104 0.48 -10.83 5.90
N VAL A 105 1.32 -11.64 5.24
CA VAL A 105 2.71 -11.27 4.94
C VAL A 105 2.80 -10.76 3.49
N ILE A 106 2.28 -11.53 2.53
CA ILE A 106 2.21 -11.14 1.11
C ILE A 106 0.82 -10.61 0.75
N CYS A 107 -0.25 -11.25 1.22
CA CYS A 107 -1.62 -10.75 1.03
C CYS A 107 -1.91 -9.63 2.01
N LYS A 108 -2.29 -8.45 1.52
CA LYS A 108 -2.56 -7.25 2.34
C LYS A 108 -1.47 -7.01 3.40
N PRO A 109 -0.22 -6.88 2.94
CA PRO A 109 0.92 -6.76 3.85
C PRO A 109 0.80 -5.50 4.70
N LYS A 110 1.37 -5.54 5.91
CA LYS A 110 1.43 -4.37 6.79
C LYS A 110 2.32 -3.30 6.15
N THR A 111 1.78 -2.11 5.97
CA THR A 111 2.51 -0.97 5.43
C THR A 111 3.37 -0.33 6.52
N LEU A 112 4.68 -0.28 6.33
CA LEU A 112 5.54 0.63 7.09
C LEU A 112 5.40 2.03 6.51
N VAL A 113 4.67 2.88 7.19
CA VAL A 113 4.65 4.31 6.88
C VAL A 113 5.72 5.00 7.71
N ASN A 114 6.72 5.54 7.06
CA ASN A 114 7.82 6.25 7.72
C ASN A 114 7.37 7.64 8.22
N LEU A 115 6.58 7.64 9.29
CA LEU A 115 6.21 8.84 10.00
C LEU A 115 7.36 9.24 10.94
N SER A 116 7.69 10.54 10.98
CA SER A 116 8.56 11.06 12.04
C SER A 116 7.91 10.86 13.42
N ASN A 117 8.71 10.90 14.50
CA ASN A 117 8.17 10.73 15.84
C ASN A 117 7.03 11.71 16.15
N GLY A 118 7.15 12.98 15.73
CA GLY A 118 6.11 13.97 15.91
C GLY A 118 4.83 13.66 15.10
N GLU A 119 4.99 13.29 13.83
CA GLU A 119 3.84 12.89 12.98
C GLU A 119 3.16 11.65 13.54
N ARG A 120 3.93 10.67 14.02
CA ARG A 120 3.42 9.44 14.65
C ARG A 120 2.61 9.72 15.91
N THR A 121 3.16 10.54 16.81
CA THR A 121 2.50 10.91 18.06
C THR A 121 1.18 11.65 17.79
N VAL A 122 1.22 12.66 16.92
CA VAL A 122 0.00 13.41 16.54
C VAL A 122 -1.05 12.50 15.89
N THR A 123 -0.60 11.61 14.99
CA THR A 123 -1.52 10.66 14.32
C THR A 123 -2.15 9.69 15.33
N LYS A 124 -1.39 9.15 16.29
CA LYS A 124 -1.93 8.28 17.34
C LYS A 124 -3.00 8.98 18.19
N LEU A 125 -2.74 10.19 18.63
CA LEU A 125 -3.72 10.96 19.41
C LEU A 125 -4.99 11.26 18.59
N TYR A 126 -4.83 11.63 17.33
CA TYR A 126 -5.95 11.84 16.42
C TYR A 126 -6.79 10.57 16.20
N LEU A 127 -6.16 9.40 16.08
CA LEU A 127 -6.83 8.09 16.00
C LEU A 127 -7.61 7.72 17.26
N ASN A 128 -7.15 8.21 18.42
CA ASN A 128 -7.83 8.03 19.71
C ASN A 128 -8.99 9.01 19.93
N GLY A 129 -9.28 9.86 18.92
CA GLY A 129 -10.43 10.76 18.95
C GLY A 129 -10.15 12.16 19.50
N HIS A 130 -8.88 12.48 19.84
CA HIS A 130 -8.54 13.84 20.27
C HIS A 130 -8.66 14.83 19.11
N ASN A 131 -9.22 16.00 19.37
CA ASN A 131 -9.26 17.10 18.42
C ASN A 131 -7.90 17.85 18.36
N LEU A 132 -7.75 18.79 17.43
CA LEU A 132 -6.47 19.48 17.23
C LEU A 132 -6.06 20.38 18.40
N ASP A 133 -7.02 20.88 19.15
CA ASP A 133 -6.77 21.75 20.32
C ASP A 133 -6.29 20.90 21.49
N ASP A 134 -6.96 19.79 21.78
CA ASP A 134 -6.55 18.83 22.81
C ASP A 134 -5.13 18.30 22.55
N ILE A 135 -4.82 17.96 21.29
CA ILE A 135 -3.48 17.48 20.90
C ILE A 135 -2.43 18.58 21.10
N ALA A 136 -2.77 19.82 20.75
CA ALA A 136 -1.87 20.96 20.91
C ALA A 136 -1.55 21.22 22.39
N GLU A 137 -2.54 21.21 23.25
CA GLU A 137 -2.41 21.35 24.70
C GLU A 137 -1.58 20.21 25.30
N GLN A 138 -1.95 18.96 24.98
CA GLN A 138 -1.26 17.75 25.50
C GLN A 138 0.21 17.67 25.11
N LEU A 139 0.57 18.16 23.92
CA LEU A 139 1.95 18.12 23.42
C LEU A 139 2.73 19.42 23.63
N GLY A 140 2.12 20.45 24.23
CA GLY A 140 2.74 21.77 24.42
C GLY A 140 3.15 22.44 23.10
N LYS A 141 2.37 22.25 22.03
CA LYS A 141 2.66 22.75 20.68
C LYS A 141 1.54 23.64 20.17
N SER A 142 1.88 24.52 19.21
CA SER A 142 0.85 25.33 18.57
C SER A 142 -0.08 24.45 17.71
N LYS A 143 -1.37 24.83 17.62
CA LYS A 143 -2.37 24.18 16.75
C LYS A 143 -1.90 24.14 15.29
N SER A 144 -1.20 25.17 14.82
CA SER A 144 -0.63 25.21 13.46
C SER A 144 0.43 24.12 13.26
N THR A 145 1.27 23.86 14.26
CA THR A 145 2.26 22.77 14.24
C THR A 145 1.55 21.40 14.16
N ILE A 146 0.52 21.18 14.99
CA ILE A 146 -0.24 19.92 14.95
C ILE A 146 -0.90 19.72 13.60
N LYS A 147 -1.56 20.76 13.05
CA LYS A 147 -2.16 20.72 11.72
C LYS A 147 -1.12 20.37 10.63
N THR A 148 0.06 20.97 10.68
CA THR A 148 1.13 20.69 9.72
C THR A 148 1.64 19.25 9.82
N GLN A 149 1.84 18.73 11.04
CA GLN A 149 2.26 17.35 11.27
C GLN A 149 1.20 16.36 10.76
N LEU A 150 -0.07 16.61 11.01
CA LEU A 150 -1.17 15.77 10.53
C LEU A 150 -1.30 15.80 9.00
N LEU A 151 -1.08 16.96 8.36
CA LEU A 151 -1.06 17.08 6.91
C LEU A 151 0.11 16.32 6.28
N ARG A 152 1.28 16.34 6.91
CA ARG A 152 2.44 15.55 6.46
C ARG A 152 2.18 14.05 6.62
N ALA A 153 1.60 13.63 7.75
CA ALA A 153 1.18 12.25 7.96
C ALA A 153 0.13 11.83 6.91
N LYS A 154 -0.87 12.67 6.64
CA LYS A 154 -1.86 12.47 5.58
C LYS A 154 -1.19 12.21 4.22
N LYS A 155 -0.23 13.05 3.83
CA LYS A 155 0.52 12.90 2.57
C LYS A 155 1.31 11.60 2.52
N LYS A 156 2.01 11.24 3.60
CA LYS A 156 2.80 10.01 3.69
C LYS A 156 1.93 8.75 3.70
N LEU A 157 0.73 8.82 4.31
CA LEU A 157 -0.27 7.76 4.29
C LEU A 157 -1.02 7.67 2.96
N GLY A 158 -0.84 8.66 2.08
CA GLY A 158 -1.46 8.71 0.76
C GLY A 158 -2.99 8.83 0.79
N VAL A 159 -3.54 9.50 1.79
CA VAL A 159 -4.99 9.64 1.92
C VAL A 159 -5.47 11.05 1.54
N LYS A 160 -6.72 11.15 1.05
CA LYS A 160 -7.30 12.42 0.56
C LYS A 160 -7.71 13.36 1.70
N SER A 161 -8.16 12.82 2.83
CA SER A 161 -8.58 13.60 4.00
C SER A 161 -7.96 13.09 5.30
N CYS A 162 -7.95 13.93 6.36
CA CYS A 162 -7.51 13.47 7.67
C CYS A 162 -8.46 12.41 8.27
N ARG A 163 -9.75 12.41 7.90
CA ARG A 163 -10.69 11.36 8.31
C ARG A 163 -10.32 10.00 7.72
N ASP A 164 -9.77 9.98 6.50
CA ASP A 164 -9.32 8.75 5.86
C ASP A 164 -8.11 8.11 6.56
N ILE A 165 -7.34 8.90 7.33
CA ILE A 165 -6.26 8.35 8.17
C ILE A 165 -6.83 7.29 9.11
N ILE A 166 -7.96 7.58 9.77
CA ILE A 166 -8.62 6.65 10.71
C ILE A 166 -9.01 5.36 9.99
N ARG A 167 -9.63 5.49 8.81
CA ARG A 167 -10.04 4.36 8.00
C ARG A 167 -8.85 3.51 7.59
N VAL A 168 -7.81 4.12 7.00
CA VAL A 168 -6.65 3.40 6.46
C VAL A 168 -5.85 2.70 7.56
N VAL A 169 -5.64 3.33 8.70
CA VAL A 169 -4.92 2.71 9.81
C VAL A 169 -5.70 1.53 10.39
N ARG A 170 -7.03 1.66 10.56
CA ARG A 170 -7.86 0.58 11.11
C ARG A 170 -8.09 -0.57 10.13
N THR A 171 -8.29 -0.28 8.84
CA THR A 171 -8.67 -1.30 7.85
C THR A 171 -7.49 -1.93 7.13
N LYS A 172 -6.40 -1.17 6.92
CA LYS A 172 -5.22 -1.64 6.17
C LYS A 172 -4.04 -2.07 7.05
N GLY A 173 -4.22 -2.13 8.37
CA GLY A 173 -3.18 -2.64 9.28
C GLY A 173 -1.90 -1.82 9.27
N VAL A 174 -1.98 -0.51 9.00
CA VAL A 174 -0.81 0.38 9.02
C VAL A 174 -0.23 0.41 10.44
N VAL A 175 1.03 0.01 10.58
CA VAL A 175 1.77 0.11 11.83
C VAL A 175 2.33 1.52 11.94
N LEU A 176 1.87 2.25 12.96
CA LEU A 176 2.32 3.61 13.27
C LEU A 176 3.40 3.61 14.33
#